data_9baae7a1f364f9fcbb1b935bc4a6ffee
#
_entry.id   9baae7a1f364f9fcbb1b935bc4a6ffee
#
_cell.length_a   1.000
_cell.length_b   1.000
_cell.length_c   1.000
_cell.angle_alpha   90.00
_cell.angle_beta   90.00
_cell.angle_gamma   90.00
#
_symmetry.space_group_name_H-M   'P 1'
#
loop_
_entity.id
_entity.type
_entity.pdbx_description
1 polymer ?
#
loop_
_entity_poly.entity_id
_entity_poly.type
_entity_poly.pdbx_seq_one_letter_code
_entity_poly.pdbx_strand_id
1 'polypeptide(L)'
;MTISELAIALRAAKVAEEKAKAHRLDIEDKMLALFSKPVSGEGTHNDEDFSIVWKLNRTVDSDKLSAAYETLPANAQRAFRWKAEVELKNLRALTDLDPVSYSAAAEFITSKPAKPSITLKDQNV
;
A
#
# COMPACT_ATOMS: atom_id res chain seq x y z
N MET A 1 33.37 -10.00 1.69
CA MET A 1 32.79 -9.20 2.82
C MET A 1 32.16 -10.13 3.84
N THR A 2 32.38 -9.83 5.09
CA THR A 2 31.71 -10.54 6.18
C THR A 2 30.27 -10.07 6.32
N ILE A 3 29.46 -10.86 7.00
CA ILE A 3 28.06 -10.46 7.28
C ILE A 3 28.00 -9.17 8.13
N SER A 4 28.97 -8.99 9.04
CA SER A 4 29.08 -7.77 9.84
C SER A 4 29.37 -6.54 9.00
N GLU A 5 30.26 -6.67 8.03
CA GLU A 5 30.56 -5.59 7.07
C GLU A 5 29.37 -5.26 6.20
N LEU A 6 28.65 -6.29 5.74
CA LEU A 6 27.42 -6.09 4.96
C LEU A 6 26.33 -5.42 5.78
N ALA A 7 26.18 -5.78 7.06
CA ALA A 7 25.19 -5.12 7.93
C ALA A 7 25.52 -3.64 8.13
N ILE A 8 26.79 -3.29 8.28
CA ILE A 8 27.25 -1.89 8.39
C ILE A 8 26.95 -1.15 7.09
N ALA A 9 27.26 -1.77 5.94
CA ALA A 9 27.01 -1.18 4.64
C ALA A 9 25.50 -0.96 4.40
N LEU A 10 24.66 -1.93 4.79
CA LEU A 10 23.22 -1.81 4.65
C LEU A 10 22.67 -0.67 5.52
N ARG A 11 23.16 -0.53 6.76
CA ARG A 11 22.75 0.56 7.65
C ARG A 11 23.09 1.91 7.05
N ALA A 12 24.31 2.05 6.53
CA ALA A 12 24.75 3.29 5.87
C ALA A 12 23.92 3.61 4.64
N ALA A 13 23.59 2.60 3.84
CA ALA A 13 22.75 2.76 2.65
C ALA A 13 21.33 3.23 3.01
N LYS A 14 20.74 2.67 4.06
CA LYS A 14 19.41 3.09 4.54
C LYS A 14 19.40 4.53 5.02
N VAL A 15 20.44 4.94 5.74
CA VAL A 15 20.58 6.35 6.18
C VAL A 15 20.70 7.28 4.99
N ALA A 16 21.51 6.92 3.98
CA ALA A 16 21.67 7.71 2.77
C ALA A 16 20.35 7.82 1.98
N GLU A 17 19.59 6.73 1.90
CA GLU A 17 18.28 6.71 1.24
C GLU A 17 17.30 7.63 1.95
N GLU A 18 17.23 7.60 3.27
CA GLU A 18 16.34 8.46 4.05
C GLU A 18 16.70 9.95 3.88
N LYS A 19 17.98 10.28 3.86
CA LYS A 19 18.43 11.66 3.62
C LYS A 19 18.09 12.14 2.22
N ALA A 20 18.30 11.28 1.21
CA ALA A 20 17.95 11.60 -0.17
C ALA A 20 16.44 11.77 -0.32
N LYS A 21 15.63 10.93 0.32
CA LYS A 21 14.18 11.04 0.32
C LYS A 21 13.71 12.34 0.96
N ALA A 22 14.27 12.70 2.12
CA ALA A 22 13.93 13.94 2.81
C ALA A 22 14.24 15.17 1.94
N HIS A 23 15.37 15.14 1.27
CA HIS A 23 15.77 16.21 0.35
C HIS A 23 14.81 16.31 -0.85
N ARG A 24 14.44 15.17 -1.45
CA ARG A 24 13.48 15.13 -2.55
C ARG A 24 12.13 15.69 -2.13
N LEU A 25 11.60 15.26 -0.97
CA LEU A 25 10.32 15.75 -0.46
C LEU A 25 10.33 17.24 -0.17
N ASP A 26 11.45 17.78 0.33
CA ASP A 26 11.60 19.22 0.56
C ASP A 26 11.50 20.00 -0.75
N ILE A 27 12.16 19.51 -1.81
CA ILE A 27 12.10 20.13 -3.14
C ILE A 27 10.67 20.06 -3.69
N GLU A 28 10.02 18.91 -3.57
CA GLU A 28 8.63 18.74 -4.02
C GLU A 28 7.68 19.70 -3.31
N ASP A 29 7.85 19.86 -1.98
CA ASP A 29 7.03 20.79 -1.19
C ASP A 29 7.23 22.24 -1.66
N LYS A 30 8.45 22.62 -1.97
CA LYS A 30 8.75 23.96 -2.51
C LYS A 30 8.13 24.17 -3.88
N MET A 31 8.14 23.16 -4.75
CA MET A 31 7.46 23.21 -6.03
C MET A 31 5.95 23.35 -5.88
N LEU A 32 5.36 22.53 -5.01
CA LEU A 32 3.91 22.56 -4.77
C LEU A 32 3.43 23.88 -4.19
N ALA A 33 4.26 24.56 -3.40
CA ALA A 33 3.94 25.88 -2.84
C ALA A 33 3.74 26.95 -3.90
N LEU A 34 4.27 26.76 -5.13
CA LEU A 34 4.12 27.69 -6.23
C LEU A 34 2.81 27.50 -7.01
N PHE A 35 2.04 26.47 -6.70
CA PHE A 35 0.81 26.14 -7.42
C PHE A 35 -0.37 26.10 -6.47
N SER A 36 -1.55 26.49 -6.98
CA SER A 36 -2.78 26.40 -6.22
C SER A 36 -3.42 25.02 -6.40
N LYS A 37 -3.75 24.39 -5.27
CA LYS A 37 -4.47 23.11 -5.28
C LYS A 37 -5.87 23.31 -5.89
N PRO A 38 -6.35 22.42 -6.76
CA PRO A 38 -7.71 22.49 -7.28
C PRO A 38 -8.75 22.49 -6.15
N VAL A 39 -9.83 23.23 -6.32
CA VAL A 39 -10.90 23.34 -5.33
C VAL A 39 -11.50 21.97 -5.00
N SER A 40 -11.65 21.10 -6.01
CA SER A 40 -12.16 19.75 -5.83
C SER A 40 -11.19 18.82 -5.10
N GLY A 41 -9.92 19.21 -4.94
CA GLY A 41 -8.86 18.36 -4.41
C GLY A 41 -8.26 17.41 -5.44
N GLU A 42 -8.78 17.38 -6.66
CA GLU A 42 -8.32 16.53 -7.76
C GLU A 42 -8.04 17.37 -9.00
N GLY A 43 -7.01 17.01 -9.74
CA GLY A 43 -6.67 17.66 -10.99
C GLY A 43 -5.24 17.39 -11.40
N THR A 44 -4.89 17.85 -12.60
CA THR A 44 -3.55 17.71 -13.17
C THR A 44 -3.09 19.03 -13.75
N HIS A 45 -1.87 19.42 -13.43
CA HIS A 45 -1.18 20.51 -14.08
C HIS A 45 -0.05 19.92 -14.90
N ASN A 46 -0.03 20.20 -16.20
CA ASN A 46 1.03 19.76 -17.10
C ASN A 46 1.93 20.92 -17.51
N ASP A 47 3.21 20.67 -17.44
CA ASP A 47 4.24 21.58 -17.93
C ASP A 47 5.17 20.79 -18.86
N GLU A 48 6.10 21.46 -19.55
CA GLU A 48 7.03 20.78 -20.48
C GLU A 48 7.93 19.77 -19.75
N ASP A 49 8.37 20.11 -18.53
CA ASP A 49 9.36 19.34 -17.80
C ASP A 49 8.78 18.48 -16.68
N PHE A 50 7.52 18.75 -16.29
CA PHE A 50 6.90 18.04 -15.17
C PHE A 50 5.39 18.07 -15.24
N SER A 51 4.75 17.22 -14.47
CA SER A 51 3.31 17.33 -14.21
C SER A 51 3.04 17.16 -12.71
N ILE A 52 2.03 17.86 -12.24
CA ILE A 52 1.54 17.74 -10.87
C ILE A 52 0.17 17.11 -10.92
N VAL A 53 -0.03 16.04 -10.18
CA VAL A 53 -1.32 15.35 -10.10
C VAL A 53 -1.80 15.40 -8.66
N TRP A 54 -2.92 16.08 -8.43
CA TRP A 54 -3.60 16.07 -7.14
C TRP A 54 -4.62 14.95 -7.14
N LYS A 55 -4.57 14.10 -6.13
CA LYS A 55 -5.45 12.94 -5.99
C LYS A 55 -6.11 12.95 -4.62
N LEU A 56 -7.30 12.38 -4.55
CA LEU A 56 -7.96 12.08 -3.30
C LEU A 56 -7.87 10.57 -3.06
N ASN A 57 -7.41 10.18 -1.90
CA ASN A 57 -7.46 8.80 -1.47
C ASN A 57 -8.84 8.54 -0.88
N ARG A 58 -9.60 7.64 -1.52
CA ARG A 58 -10.94 7.26 -1.06
C ARG A 58 -10.89 5.88 -0.47
N THR A 59 -11.37 5.75 0.75
CA THR A 59 -11.47 4.47 1.44
C THR A 59 -12.92 4.19 1.78
N VAL A 60 -13.24 2.92 1.92
CA VAL A 60 -14.60 2.47 2.25
C VAL A 60 -14.58 1.84 3.63
N ASP A 61 -15.52 2.23 4.48
CA ASP A 61 -15.82 1.51 5.70
C ASP A 61 -16.68 0.30 5.31
N SER A 62 -16.04 -0.84 5.14
CA SER A 62 -16.68 -2.05 4.61
C SER A 62 -17.81 -2.57 5.50
N ASP A 63 -17.64 -2.50 6.80
CA ASP A 63 -18.67 -2.98 7.75
C ASP A 63 -19.90 -2.10 7.71
N LYS A 64 -19.71 -0.79 7.71
CA LYS A 64 -20.81 0.16 7.63
C LYS A 64 -21.53 0.05 6.29
N LEU A 65 -20.77 -0.11 5.20
CA LEU A 65 -21.37 -0.29 3.87
C LEU A 65 -22.16 -1.58 3.78
N SER A 66 -21.64 -2.70 4.30
CA SER A 66 -22.35 -3.99 4.30
C SER A 66 -23.69 -3.89 5.00
N ALA A 67 -23.75 -3.19 6.12
CA ALA A 67 -24.98 -3.01 6.88
C ALA A 67 -26.02 -2.17 6.16
N ALA A 68 -25.61 -1.20 5.34
CA ALA A 68 -26.48 -0.24 4.70
C ALA A 68 -26.69 -0.44 3.21
N TYR A 69 -25.93 -1.36 2.58
CA TYR A 69 -25.87 -1.47 1.12
C TYR A 69 -27.24 -1.64 0.46
N GLU A 70 -28.08 -2.52 0.98
CA GLU A 70 -29.39 -2.81 0.40
C GLU A 70 -30.36 -1.62 0.52
N THR A 71 -30.12 -0.72 1.47
CA THR A 71 -30.95 0.46 1.66
C THR A 71 -30.52 1.63 0.78
N LEU A 72 -29.35 1.55 0.14
CA LEU A 72 -28.85 2.59 -0.75
C LEU A 72 -29.64 2.63 -2.06
N PRO A 73 -29.87 3.83 -2.64
CA PRO A 73 -30.43 3.92 -3.99
C PRO A 73 -29.57 3.15 -5.00
N ALA A 74 -30.19 2.60 -6.03
CA ALA A 74 -29.50 1.78 -7.04
C ALA A 74 -28.30 2.48 -7.66
N ASN A 75 -28.38 3.78 -7.92
CA ASN A 75 -27.26 4.55 -8.48
C ASN A 75 -26.12 4.68 -7.50
N ALA A 76 -26.40 4.79 -6.20
CA ALA A 76 -25.37 4.83 -5.17
C ALA A 76 -24.66 3.50 -5.02
N GLN A 77 -25.38 2.39 -5.17
CA GLN A 77 -24.78 1.05 -5.13
C GLN A 77 -23.75 0.85 -6.23
N ARG A 78 -23.88 1.49 -7.37
CA ARG A 78 -22.95 1.42 -8.50
C ARG A 78 -21.59 2.07 -8.18
N ALA A 79 -21.51 2.90 -7.15
CA ALA A 79 -20.26 3.50 -6.73
C ALA A 79 -19.33 2.50 -6.04
N PHE A 80 -19.81 1.31 -5.71
CA PHE A 80 -19.07 0.31 -4.96
C PHE A 80 -18.96 -0.99 -5.74
N ARG A 81 -17.83 -1.66 -5.55
CA ARG A 81 -17.59 -2.99 -6.10
C ARG A 81 -17.02 -3.88 -4.99
N TRP A 82 -17.65 -5.04 -4.83
CA TRP A 82 -17.17 -6.02 -3.87
C TRP A 82 -15.99 -6.78 -4.46
N LYS A 83 -14.97 -6.97 -3.64
CA LYS A 83 -13.75 -7.68 -4.03
C LYS A 83 -13.42 -8.73 -2.98
N ALA A 84 -13.17 -9.96 -3.45
CA ALA A 84 -12.74 -11.03 -2.57
C ALA A 84 -11.30 -10.81 -2.12
N GLU A 85 -11.04 -11.12 -0.87
CA GLU A 85 -9.71 -11.07 -0.27
C GLU A 85 -9.40 -12.39 0.40
N VAL A 86 -8.12 -12.74 0.46
CA VAL A 86 -7.69 -13.90 1.22
C VAL A 86 -7.71 -13.56 2.70
N GLU A 87 -8.49 -14.34 3.47
CA GLU A 87 -8.45 -14.30 4.92
C GLU A 87 -7.37 -15.27 5.39
N LEU A 88 -6.14 -14.77 5.52
CA LEU A 88 -4.95 -15.58 5.66
C LEU A 88 -4.98 -16.49 6.90
N LYS A 89 -5.46 -15.97 8.02
CA LYS A 89 -5.57 -16.75 9.26
C LYS A 89 -6.49 -17.97 9.06
N ASN A 90 -7.64 -17.75 8.43
CA ASN A 90 -8.60 -18.82 8.16
C ASN A 90 -8.07 -19.79 7.12
N LEU A 91 -7.41 -19.29 6.07
CA LEU A 91 -6.80 -20.14 5.05
C LEU A 91 -5.75 -21.08 5.65
N ARG A 92 -4.87 -20.55 6.49
CA ARG A 92 -3.83 -21.35 7.17
C ARG A 92 -4.43 -22.40 8.08
N ALA A 93 -5.50 -22.08 8.78
CA ALA A 93 -6.18 -23.02 9.66
C ALA A 93 -6.76 -24.21 8.89
N LEU A 94 -7.23 -24.02 7.65
CA LEU A 94 -7.78 -25.09 6.83
C LEU A 94 -6.75 -26.16 6.48
N THR A 95 -5.47 -25.83 6.38
CA THR A 95 -4.42 -26.81 6.03
C THR A 95 -4.45 -28.02 6.96
N ASP A 96 -4.67 -27.81 8.25
CA ASP A 96 -4.68 -28.86 9.25
C ASP A 96 -6.09 -29.33 9.59
N LEU A 97 -7.07 -28.40 9.64
CA LEU A 97 -8.43 -28.70 10.09
C LEU A 97 -9.29 -29.32 8.99
N ASP A 98 -9.12 -28.90 7.74
CA ASP A 98 -9.95 -29.35 6.62
C ASP A 98 -9.17 -29.24 5.29
N PRO A 99 -8.26 -30.21 5.01
CA PRO A 99 -7.45 -30.15 3.79
C PRO A 99 -8.25 -30.15 2.49
N VAL A 100 -9.44 -30.74 2.48
CA VAL A 100 -10.28 -30.75 1.28
C VAL A 100 -10.78 -29.34 0.97
N SER A 101 -11.24 -28.62 2.00
CA SER A 101 -11.66 -27.22 1.84
C SER A 101 -10.48 -26.31 1.49
N TYR A 102 -9.31 -26.57 2.04
CA TYR A 102 -8.10 -25.84 1.67
C TYR A 102 -7.82 -25.98 0.16
N SER A 103 -7.85 -27.21 -0.35
CA SER A 103 -7.60 -27.46 -1.77
C SER A 103 -8.61 -26.78 -2.66
N ALA A 104 -9.88 -26.76 -2.27
CA ALA A 104 -10.94 -26.09 -3.02
C ALA A 104 -10.70 -24.57 -3.07
N ALA A 105 -10.31 -23.97 -1.97
CA ALA A 105 -10.00 -22.53 -1.91
C ALA A 105 -8.74 -22.19 -2.70
N ALA A 106 -7.73 -23.04 -2.63
CA ALA A 106 -6.42 -22.81 -3.26
C ALA A 106 -6.49 -22.71 -4.79
N GLU A 107 -7.51 -23.31 -5.42
CA GLU A 107 -7.71 -23.19 -6.86
C GLU A 107 -7.86 -21.74 -7.33
N PHE A 108 -8.37 -20.87 -6.46
CA PHE A 108 -8.62 -19.45 -6.76
C PHE A 108 -7.54 -18.53 -6.26
N ILE A 109 -6.47 -19.09 -5.69
CA ILE A 109 -5.38 -18.31 -5.08
C ILE A 109 -4.08 -18.59 -5.82
N THR A 110 -3.42 -17.52 -6.28
CA THR A 110 -2.08 -17.62 -6.85
C THR A 110 -1.10 -17.08 -5.83
N SER A 111 -0.11 -17.88 -5.47
CA SER A 111 0.93 -17.51 -4.53
C SER A 111 2.26 -17.35 -5.25
N LYS A 112 2.91 -16.22 -5.03
CA LYS A 112 4.25 -15.95 -5.56
C LYS A 112 5.17 -15.56 -4.41
N PRO A 113 6.38 -16.11 -4.34
CA PRO A 113 7.33 -15.68 -3.33
C PRO A 113 7.61 -14.18 -3.46
N ALA A 114 7.52 -13.47 -2.35
CA ALA A 114 7.95 -12.09 -2.28
C ALA A 114 9.46 -12.04 -2.03
N LYS A 115 10.11 -10.95 -2.44
CA LYS A 115 11.51 -10.73 -2.09
C LYS A 115 11.64 -10.68 -0.57
N PRO A 116 12.54 -11.46 0.02
CA PRO A 116 12.77 -11.38 1.46
C PRO A 116 13.16 -9.98 1.88
N SER A 117 12.65 -9.54 3.01
CA SER A 117 13.01 -8.25 3.60
C SER A 117 14.04 -8.45 4.70
N ILE A 118 14.95 -7.49 4.81
CA ILE A 118 15.97 -7.48 5.84
C ILE A 118 15.71 -6.29 6.75
N THR A 119 15.52 -6.56 8.03
CA THR A 119 15.33 -5.52 9.03
C THR A 119 16.55 -5.48 9.95
N LEU A 120 17.14 -4.30 10.08
CA LEU A 120 18.23 -4.09 11.01
C LEU A 120 17.65 -3.89 12.42
N LYS A 121 18.19 -4.64 13.37
CA LYS A 121 17.80 -4.48 14.77
C LYS A 121 18.55 -3.30 15.39
N ASP A 122 17.91 -2.62 16.32
CA ASP A 122 18.56 -1.58 17.06
C ASP A 122 19.72 -2.16 17.85
N GLN A 123 20.84 -1.43 17.84
CA GLN A 123 21.97 -1.81 18.67
C GLN A 123 21.67 -1.39 20.11
N ASN A 124 21.39 -2.37 20.94
CA ASN A 124 21.32 -2.13 22.39
C ASN A 124 22.72 -1.92 22.92
N VAL A 125 22.92 -0.78 23.51
CA VAL A 125 24.18 -0.43 24.17
C VAL A 125 24.12 -0.81 25.61
#